data_dd16ceea5487a1d9822b897066dc78b7
#
_entry.id   dd16ceea5487a1d9822b897066dc78b7
#
_cell.length_a   1.000
_cell.length_b   1.000
_cell.length_c   1.000
_cell.angle_alpha   90.00
_cell.angle_beta   90.00
_cell.angle_gamma   90.00
#
_symmetry.space_group_name_H-M   'P 1'
#
loop_
_entity.id
_entity.type
_entity.pdbx_description
1 polymer ?
#
loop_
_entity_poly.entity_id
_entity_poly.type
_entity_poly.pdbx_seq_one_letter_code
_entity_poly.pdbx_strand_id
1 'polypeptide(L)'
;ELRKGIADLYRRWYALDLDPARIVVTPGSSGAFILAFSALFDAGDRVALGEPGYPSYRQILRAMSVEPVGMPTLAENRFQPVPADIPEGVRGVILASPGNPSGTVLRRDELAALSGRADDLGISLISDEIYHGLDYGAGFHSALEVTDQVFVINSFSKYFSMTGWRVGWMVVPEAMVHVVERLKEILLMC
;
A
#
# COMPACT_ATOMS: atom_id res chain seq x y z
N GLU A 1 -14.08 -8.87 -15.76
CA GLU A 1 -14.88 -7.64 -15.70
C GLU A 1 -14.39 -6.68 -14.60
N LEU A 2 -14.34 -7.08 -13.30
CA LEU A 2 -13.97 -6.19 -12.19
C LEU A 2 -12.55 -5.61 -12.33
N ARG A 3 -11.54 -6.43 -12.67
CA ARG A 3 -10.16 -5.96 -12.89
C ARG A 3 -10.08 -4.89 -13.98
N LYS A 4 -10.85 -5.04 -15.08
CA LYS A 4 -10.93 -4.03 -16.14
C LYS A 4 -11.55 -2.74 -15.63
N GLY A 5 -12.64 -2.81 -14.85
CA GLY A 5 -13.26 -1.63 -14.24
C GLY A 5 -12.32 -0.90 -13.29
N ILE A 6 -11.48 -1.63 -12.53
CA ILE A 6 -10.44 -1.03 -11.68
C ILE A 6 -9.34 -0.38 -12.54
N ALA A 7 -8.86 -1.02 -13.61
CA ALA A 7 -7.89 -0.42 -14.53
C ALA A 7 -8.43 0.87 -15.17
N ASP A 8 -9.71 0.88 -15.57
CA ASP A 8 -10.37 2.09 -16.07
C ASP A 8 -10.48 3.19 -15.00
N LEU A 9 -10.60 2.82 -13.71
CA LEU A 9 -10.54 3.78 -12.61
C LEU A 9 -9.16 4.45 -12.53
N TYR A 10 -8.08 3.67 -12.61
CA TYR A 10 -6.70 4.19 -12.61
C TYR A 10 -6.45 5.11 -13.81
N ARG A 11 -6.96 4.78 -14.98
CA ARG A 11 -6.89 5.66 -16.15
C ARG A 11 -7.60 6.99 -15.91
N ARG A 12 -8.80 6.99 -15.30
CA ARG A 12 -9.58 8.20 -15.02
C ARG A 12 -8.98 9.06 -13.91
N TRP A 13 -8.44 8.43 -12.86
CA TRP A 13 -7.95 9.15 -11.69
C TRP A 13 -6.52 9.66 -11.86
N TYR A 14 -5.66 8.87 -12.50
CA TYR A 14 -4.21 9.11 -12.54
C TYR A 14 -3.65 9.17 -13.95
N ALA A 15 -4.46 9.01 -15.00
CA ALA A 15 -4.02 8.86 -16.40
C ALA A 15 -3.04 7.68 -16.60
N LEU A 16 -3.13 6.64 -15.77
CA LEU A 16 -2.29 5.43 -15.86
C LEU A 16 -2.97 4.35 -16.70
N ASP A 17 -2.23 3.76 -17.60
CA ASP A 17 -2.65 2.57 -18.36
C ASP A 17 -2.20 1.30 -17.63
N LEU A 18 -2.99 0.90 -16.64
CA LEU A 18 -2.69 -0.24 -15.78
C LEU A 18 -3.13 -1.55 -16.42
N ASP A 19 -2.20 -2.52 -16.54
CA ASP A 19 -2.58 -3.88 -16.97
C ASP A 19 -3.50 -4.54 -15.92
N PRO A 20 -4.72 -4.94 -16.30
CA PRO A 20 -5.63 -5.67 -15.42
C PRO A 20 -5.06 -6.97 -14.83
N ALA A 21 -4.04 -7.57 -15.47
CA ALA A 21 -3.37 -8.76 -14.94
C ALA A 21 -2.62 -8.48 -13.63
N ARG A 22 -2.15 -7.25 -13.42
CA ARG A 22 -1.48 -6.83 -12.18
C ARG A 22 -2.43 -6.59 -11.01
N ILE A 23 -3.75 -6.62 -11.26
CA ILE A 23 -4.76 -6.35 -10.24
C ILE A 23 -5.22 -7.64 -9.59
N VAL A 24 -5.00 -7.78 -8.29
CA VAL A 24 -5.46 -8.91 -7.48
C VAL A 24 -6.62 -8.47 -6.61
N VAL A 25 -7.81 -9.04 -6.85
CA VAL A 25 -9.01 -8.77 -6.03
C VAL A 25 -8.92 -9.55 -4.72
N THR A 26 -9.29 -8.89 -3.62
CA THR A 26 -9.11 -9.42 -2.26
C THR A 26 -10.35 -9.21 -1.39
N PRO A 27 -10.53 -9.96 -0.29
CA PRO A 27 -11.61 -9.71 0.69
C PRO A 27 -11.31 -8.46 1.53
N GLY A 28 -11.49 -7.28 0.92
CA GLY A 28 -11.14 -5.98 1.48
C GLY A 28 -9.63 -5.74 1.50
N SER A 29 -9.21 -4.54 1.93
CA SER A 29 -7.79 -4.20 2.09
C SER A 29 -7.08 -5.08 3.13
N SER A 30 -7.79 -5.57 4.15
CA SER A 30 -7.19 -6.47 5.15
C SER A 30 -6.64 -7.75 4.54
N GLY A 31 -7.39 -8.36 3.61
CA GLY A 31 -6.91 -9.52 2.85
C GLY A 31 -5.72 -9.17 1.95
N ALA A 32 -5.70 -7.96 1.37
CA ALA A 32 -4.57 -7.48 0.59
C ALA A 32 -3.31 -7.34 1.45
N PHE A 33 -3.41 -6.79 2.67
CA PHE A 33 -2.26 -6.70 3.59
C PHE A 33 -1.73 -8.07 3.99
N ILE A 34 -2.60 -9.02 4.31
CA ILE A 34 -2.19 -10.39 4.64
C ILE A 34 -1.42 -11.02 3.47
N LEU A 35 -1.94 -10.89 2.25
CA LEU A 35 -1.27 -11.42 1.05
C LEU A 35 0.06 -10.73 0.77
N ALA A 36 0.09 -9.39 0.84
CA ALA A 36 1.31 -8.62 0.59
C ALA A 36 2.40 -8.99 1.60
N PHE A 37 2.07 -9.04 2.90
CA PHE A 37 3.03 -9.39 3.93
C PHE A 37 3.52 -10.84 3.80
N SER A 38 2.61 -11.78 3.47
CA SER A 38 2.99 -13.19 3.23
C SER A 38 3.88 -13.36 2.00
N ALA A 39 3.74 -12.49 0.99
CA ALA A 39 4.54 -12.56 -0.23
C ALA A 39 5.92 -11.91 -0.09
N LEU A 40 6.07 -10.96 0.85
CA LEU A 40 7.24 -10.06 0.92
C LEU A 40 8.15 -10.31 2.12
N PHE A 41 7.61 -10.87 3.22
CA PHE A 41 8.33 -10.91 4.50
C PHE A 41 8.34 -12.30 5.11
N ASP A 42 9.49 -12.66 5.70
CA ASP A 42 9.67 -13.84 6.51
C ASP A 42 9.56 -13.51 8.01
N ALA A 43 9.36 -14.53 8.84
CA ALA A 43 9.38 -14.38 10.30
C ALA A 43 10.72 -13.81 10.77
N GLY A 44 10.66 -12.76 11.58
CA GLY A 44 11.84 -12.03 12.06
C GLY A 44 12.26 -10.85 11.20
N ASP A 45 11.67 -10.69 10.00
CA ASP A 45 11.89 -9.49 9.21
C ASP A 45 11.35 -8.24 9.90
N ARG A 46 11.93 -7.09 9.58
CA ARG A 46 11.54 -5.78 10.13
C ARG A 46 10.87 -4.92 9.04
N VAL A 47 9.74 -4.29 9.38
CA VAL A 47 8.98 -3.47 8.44
C VAL A 47 8.69 -2.10 9.04
N ALA A 48 9.10 -1.05 8.34
CA ALA A 48 8.90 0.34 8.75
C ALA A 48 7.47 0.81 8.46
N LEU A 49 6.89 1.57 9.38
CA LEU A 49 5.55 2.18 9.25
C LEU A 49 5.46 3.50 10.02
N GLY A 50 4.70 4.46 9.49
CA GLY A 50 4.55 5.78 10.11
C GLY A 50 3.84 5.72 11.47
N GLU A 51 4.31 6.53 12.41
CA GLU A 51 3.70 6.74 13.73
C GLU A 51 3.43 8.24 13.97
N PRO A 52 2.15 8.61 14.22
CA PRO A 52 0.97 7.75 14.36
C PRO A 52 0.52 7.13 13.02
N GLY A 53 -0.05 5.92 13.07
CA GLY A 53 -0.51 5.19 11.90
C GLY A 53 -1.66 4.23 12.20
N TYR A 54 -2.20 3.60 11.16
CA TYR A 54 -3.32 2.66 11.31
C TYR A 54 -2.90 1.40 12.07
N PRO A 55 -3.53 1.08 13.22
CA PRO A 55 -3.07 0.04 14.12
C PRO A 55 -3.02 -1.37 13.50
N SER A 56 -3.86 -1.65 12.49
CA SER A 56 -3.94 -2.99 11.91
C SER A 56 -2.65 -3.42 11.23
N TYR A 57 -1.86 -2.51 10.63
CA TYR A 57 -0.58 -2.89 10.03
C TYR A 57 0.31 -3.59 11.04
N ARG A 58 0.50 -2.95 12.19
CA ARG A 58 1.31 -3.45 13.30
C ARG A 58 0.79 -4.79 13.83
N GLN A 59 -0.52 -4.93 13.96
CA GLN A 59 -1.11 -6.16 14.49
C GLN A 59 -0.99 -7.33 13.52
N ILE A 60 -1.20 -7.10 12.22
CA ILE A 60 -1.04 -8.14 11.19
C ILE A 60 0.44 -8.57 11.11
N LEU A 61 1.39 -7.62 11.06
CA LEU A 61 2.81 -7.92 11.05
C LEU A 61 3.22 -8.80 12.25
N ARG A 62 2.81 -8.40 13.47
CA ARG A 62 3.10 -9.17 14.69
C ARG A 62 2.48 -10.57 14.66
N ALA A 63 1.25 -10.70 14.15
CA ALA A 63 0.60 -12.00 14.03
C ALA A 63 1.36 -12.96 13.08
N MET A 64 2.15 -12.39 12.16
CA MET A 64 3.01 -13.12 11.23
C MET A 64 4.46 -13.23 11.71
N SER A 65 4.75 -12.85 12.95
CA SER A 65 6.09 -12.82 13.52
C SER A 65 7.06 -11.86 12.79
N VAL A 66 6.51 -10.84 12.14
CA VAL A 66 7.28 -9.74 11.52
C VAL A 66 7.33 -8.57 12.50
N GLU A 67 8.49 -7.95 12.66
CA GLU A 67 8.71 -6.84 13.61
C GLU A 67 8.31 -5.49 13.00
N PRO A 68 7.27 -4.81 13.51
CA PRO A 68 6.92 -3.47 13.06
C PRO A 68 7.85 -2.42 13.70
N VAL A 69 8.53 -1.64 12.86
CA VAL A 69 9.41 -0.55 13.27
C VAL A 69 8.72 0.79 13.02
N GLY A 70 8.50 1.58 14.07
CA GLY A 70 7.85 2.89 13.94
C GLY A 70 8.81 3.95 13.37
N MET A 71 8.34 4.70 12.39
CA MET A 71 8.96 5.94 11.92
C MET A 71 8.18 7.11 12.52
N PRO A 72 8.74 7.89 13.46
CA PRO A 72 8.04 9.05 13.99
C PRO A 72 7.75 10.07 12.88
N THR A 73 6.48 10.35 12.64
CA THR A 73 6.07 11.36 11.65
C THR A 73 5.71 12.66 12.36
N LEU A 74 6.36 13.76 11.98
CA LEU A 74 6.29 15.03 12.68
C LEU A 74 5.36 16.03 12.00
N ALA A 75 4.84 16.98 12.76
CA ALA A 75 3.94 18.03 12.25
C ALA A 75 4.60 18.88 11.17
N GLU A 76 5.92 19.12 11.23
CA GLU A 76 6.69 19.84 10.23
C GLU A 76 6.65 19.18 8.85
N ASN A 77 6.53 17.84 8.82
CA ASN A 77 6.35 17.03 7.61
C ASN A 77 4.88 16.64 7.40
N ARG A 78 3.94 17.38 7.98
CA ARG A 78 2.50 17.11 7.88
C ARG A 78 2.11 15.69 8.31
N PHE A 79 2.84 15.12 9.27
CA PHE A 79 2.66 13.73 9.73
C PHE A 79 2.81 12.69 8.61
N GLN A 80 3.63 13.00 7.60
CA GLN A 80 4.06 12.05 6.58
C GLN A 80 5.55 11.74 6.76
N PRO A 81 6.02 10.51 6.46
CA PRO A 81 7.42 10.17 6.55
C PRO A 81 8.24 10.88 5.46
N VAL A 82 9.51 11.11 5.73
CA VAL A 82 10.50 11.54 4.74
C VAL A 82 11.54 10.44 4.50
N PRO A 83 12.30 10.45 3.40
CA PRO A 83 13.26 9.39 3.09
C PRO A 83 14.25 9.07 4.20
N ALA A 84 14.66 10.08 4.98
CA ALA A 84 15.59 9.92 6.11
C ALA A 84 14.98 9.15 7.30
N ASP A 85 13.66 9.08 7.41
CA ASP A 85 12.96 8.38 8.48
C ASP A 85 12.97 6.85 8.28
N ILE A 86 13.24 6.38 7.05
CA ILE A 86 13.28 4.94 6.75
C ILE A 86 14.54 4.35 7.36
N PRO A 87 14.42 3.51 8.42
CA PRO A 87 15.58 2.98 9.11
C PRO A 87 16.30 1.93 8.27
N GLU A 88 17.60 1.79 8.49
CA GLU A 88 18.37 0.69 7.90
C GLU A 88 17.99 -0.66 8.50
N GLY A 89 18.21 -1.72 7.73
CA GLY A 89 17.96 -3.09 8.18
C GLY A 89 16.49 -3.50 8.24
N VAL A 90 15.59 -2.70 7.64
CA VAL A 90 14.20 -3.13 7.37
C VAL A 90 14.12 -3.85 6.03
N ARG A 91 13.11 -4.67 5.84
CA ARG A 91 12.82 -5.39 4.59
C ARG A 91 11.72 -4.74 3.77
N GLY A 92 10.99 -3.81 4.38
CA GLY A 92 9.94 -3.09 3.70
C GLY A 92 9.50 -1.84 4.44
N VAL A 93 8.76 -0.98 3.73
CA VAL A 93 8.14 0.22 4.27
C VAL A 93 6.68 0.30 3.83
N ILE A 94 5.81 0.69 4.76
CA ILE A 94 4.39 0.94 4.51
C ILE A 94 4.16 2.45 4.55
N LEU A 95 3.70 3.00 3.43
CA LEU A 95 3.23 4.37 3.30
C LEU A 95 1.71 4.38 3.27
N ALA A 96 1.08 5.40 3.87
CA ALA A 96 -0.36 5.61 3.79
C ALA A 96 -0.65 7.04 3.34
N SER A 97 -1.32 7.18 2.22
CA SER A 97 -1.69 8.48 1.66
C SER A 97 -3.07 8.39 1.00
N PRO A 98 -4.08 9.08 1.51
CA PRO A 98 -4.13 9.85 2.77
C PRO A 98 -3.82 9.02 4.02
N GLY A 99 -3.08 9.61 4.97
CA GLY A 99 -2.70 8.95 6.22
C GLY A 99 -3.88 8.77 7.19
N ASN A 100 -3.86 7.69 7.97
CA ASN A 100 -4.77 7.48 9.08
C ASN A 100 -3.95 7.42 10.38
N PRO A 101 -4.11 8.35 11.35
CA PRO A 101 -5.24 9.27 11.53
C PRO A 101 -5.05 10.70 10.97
N SER A 102 -3.92 11.05 10.38
CA SER A 102 -3.55 12.44 10.05
C SER A 102 -4.43 13.08 8.98
N GLY A 103 -4.95 12.30 8.02
CA GLY A 103 -5.68 12.79 6.85
C GLY A 103 -4.80 13.50 5.82
N THR A 104 -3.50 13.59 6.06
CA THR A 104 -2.55 14.27 5.16
C THR A 104 -2.15 13.38 3.99
N VAL A 105 -1.77 14.00 2.87
CA VAL A 105 -1.41 13.30 1.63
C VAL A 105 0.07 13.47 1.31
N LEU A 106 0.68 12.47 0.69
CA LEU A 106 1.98 12.57 0.05
C LEU A 106 1.83 13.21 -1.33
N ARG A 107 2.69 14.17 -1.63
CA ARG A 107 2.80 14.74 -2.98
C ARG A 107 3.58 13.79 -3.88
N ARG A 108 3.47 13.99 -5.20
CA ARG A 108 4.14 13.16 -6.18
C ARG A 108 5.67 13.15 -6.03
N ASP A 109 6.26 14.31 -5.74
CA ASP A 109 7.71 14.43 -5.48
C ASP A 109 8.14 13.72 -4.20
N GLU A 110 7.31 13.75 -3.15
CA GLU A 110 7.55 13.03 -1.90
C GLU A 110 7.45 11.50 -2.08
N LEU A 111 6.46 11.03 -2.83
CA LEU A 111 6.34 9.62 -3.21
C LEU A 111 7.56 9.16 -4.02
N ALA A 112 8.01 9.97 -4.99
CA ALA A 112 9.19 9.66 -5.78
C ALA A 112 10.46 9.57 -4.91
N ALA A 113 10.64 10.49 -3.97
CA ALA A 113 11.78 10.48 -3.06
C ALA A 113 11.77 9.26 -2.11
N LEU A 114 10.59 8.91 -1.56
CA LEU A 114 10.43 7.74 -0.70
C LEU A 114 10.62 6.42 -1.47
N SER A 115 10.11 6.35 -2.71
CA SER A 115 10.34 5.21 -3.60
C SER A 115 11.82 5.05 -3.94
N GLY A 116 12.50 6.14 -4.33
CA GLY A 116 13.94 6.10 -4.59
C GLY A 116 14.75 5.63 -3.38
N ARG A 117 14.36 6.06 -2.17
CA ARG A 117 15.01 5.58 -0.95
C ARG A 117 14.75 4.09 -0.69
N ALA A 118 13.56 3.60 -0.98
CA ALA A 118 13.25 2.17 -0.87
C ALA A 118 14.10 1.35 -1.86
N ASP A 119 14.23 1.83 -3.10
CA ASP A 119 15.08 1.22 -4.13
C ASP A 119 16.56 1.20 -3.71
N ASP A 120 17.10 2.31 -3.18
CA ASP A 120 18.48 2.42 -2.70
C ASP A 120 18.78 1.42 -1.56
N LEU A 121 17.79 1.17 -0.71
CA LEU A 121 17.89 0.20 0.38
C LEU A 121 17.59 -1.24 -0.04
N GLY A 122 17.08 -1.45 -1.25
CA GLY A 122 16.65 -2.77 -1.75
C GLY A 122 15.49 -3.36 -0.95
N ILE A 123 14.54 -2.52 -0.51
CA ILE A 123 13.41 -2.92 0.34
C ILE A 123 12.07 -2.80 -0.41
N SER A 124 11.08 -3.57 0.04
CA SER A 124 9.75 -3.56 -0.54
C SER A 124 8.94 -2.32 -0.15
N LEU A 125 8.27 -1.72 -1.13
CA LEU A 125 7.37 -0.58 -0.92
C LEU A 125 5.90 -1.03 -0.97
N ILE A 126 5.13 -0.66 0.06
CA ILE A 126 3.68 -0.88 0.13
C ILE A 126 3.01 0.48 0.31
N SER A 127 2.06 0.82 -0.57
CA SER A 127 1.27 2.05 -0.52
C SER A 127 -0.19 1.73 -0.20
N ASP A 128 -0.67 2.21 0.94
CA ASP A 128 -2.10 2.16 1.28
C ASP A 128 -2.80 3.41 0.74
N GLU A 129 -3.64 3.20 -0.26
CA GLU A 129 -4.36 4.25 -0.99
C GLU A 129 -5.89 4.16 -0.76
N ILE A 130 -6.31 3.52 0.33
CA ILE A 130 -7.73 3.23 0.60
C ILE A 130 -8.62 4.48 0.65
N TYR A 131 -8.05 5.65 0.94
CA TYR A 131 -8.79 6.91 1.05
C TYR A 131 -8.77 7.77 -0.22
N HIS A 132 -8.18 7.29 -1.32
CA HIS A 132 -8.20 8.02 -2.59
C HIS A 132 -9.65 8.30 -3.04
N GLY A 133 -9.88 9.50 -3.57
CA GLY A 133 -11.21 10.02 -3.89
C GLY A 133 -11.89 10.78 -2.75
N LEU A 134 -11.39 10.72 -1.50
CA LEU A 134 -11.92 11.45 -0.33
C LEU A 134 -10.97 12.59 0.07
N ASP A 135 -10.60 13.44 -0.87
CA ASP A 135 -9.50 14.40 -0.70
C ASP A 135 -9.91 15.86 -0.43
N TYR A 136 -11.16 16.20 -0.50
CA TYR A 136 -11.66 17.58 -0.30
C TYR A 136 -10.88 18.65 -1.10
N GLY A 137 -10.34 18.31 -2.25
CA GLY A 137 -9.59 19.20 -3.14
C GLY A 137 -8.10 19.31 -2.86
N ALA A 138 -7.54 18.51 -1.96
CA ALA A 138 -6.09 18.45 -1.73
C ALA A 138 -5.34 17.74 -2.87
N GLY A 139 -6.04 16.94 -3.66
CA GLY A 139 -5.46 16.03 -4.65
C GLY A 139 -4.82 14.81 -4.01
N PHE A 140 -4.62 13.79 -4.78
CA PHE A 140 -3.92 12.58 -4.37
C PHE A 140 -3.15 11.99 -5.55
N HIS A 141 -2.05 11.30 -5.24
CA HIS A 141 -1.18 10.66 -6.20
C HIS A 141 -1.02 9.19 -5.85
N SER A 142 -1.17 8.30 -6.84
CA SER A 142 -0.83 6.90 -6.65
C SER A 142 0.68 6.71 -6.70
N ALA A 143 1.20 5.82 -5.89
CA ALA A 143 2.60 5.42 -5.95
C ALA A 143 2.97 4.82 -7.33
N LEU A 144 1.98 4.30 -8.08
CA LEU A 144 2.17 3.84 -9.46
C LEU A 144 2.49 4.96 -10.47
N GLU A 145 2.32 6.24 -10.10
CA GLU A 145 2.75 7.36 -10.94
C GLU A 145 4.28 7.56 -10.92
N VAL A 146 4.97 6.94 -9.98
CA VAL A 146 6.42 7.12 -9.77
C VAL A 146 7.21 5.82 -9.85
N THR A 147 6.59 4.66 -9.60
CA THR A 147 7.26 3.35 -9.69
C THR A 147 6.29 2.21 -9.99
N ASP A 148 6.75 1.21 -10.74
CA ASP A 148 6.05 -0.05 -10.95
C ASP A 148 6.42 -1.13 -9.90
N GLN A 149 7.43 -0.88 -9.07
CA GLN A 149 7.94 -1.80 -8.04
C GLN A 149 7.28 -1.57 -6.68
N VAL A 150 5.95 -1.44 -6.67
CA VAL A 150 5.16 -1.14 -5.48
C VAL A 150 3.95 -2.06 -5.37
N PHE A 151 3.60 -2.42 -4.14
CA PHE A 151 2.32 -3.02 -3.79
C PHE A 151 1.35 -1.91 -3.41
N VAL A 152 0.41 -1.58 -4.28
CA VAL A 152 -0.64 -0.59 -3.97
C VAL A 152 -1.86 -1.32 -3.44
N ILE A 153 -2.39 -0.88 -2.30
CA ILE A 153 -3.57 -1.48 -1.67
C ILE A 153 -4.71 -0.46 -1.64
N ASN A 154 -5.89 -0.90 -2.06
CA ASN A 154 -7.09 -0.08 -2.05
C ASN A 154 -8.34 -0.95 -1.78
N SER A 155 -9.52 -0.33 -1.67
CA SER A 155 -10.75 -1.05 -1.32
C SER A 155 -12.00 -0.27 -1.76
N PHE A 156 -13.08 -0.99 -1.97
CA PHE A 156 -14.41 -0.40 -2.16
C PHE A 156 -15.06 0.10 -0.85
N SER A 157 -14.39 -0.10 0.30
CA SER A 157 -14.94 0.19 1.62
C SER A 157 -15.15 1.67 1.92
N LYS A 158 -14.34 2.58 1.35
CA LYS A 158 -14.32 4.00 1.73
C LYS A 158 -15.02 4.86 0.67
N TYR A 159 -14.32 5.27 -0.38
CA TYR A 159 -14.89 6.13 -1.42
C TYR A 159 -16.20 5.57 -2.00
N PHE A 160 -16.28 4.27 -2.23
CA PHE A 160 -17.46 3.62 -2.83
C PHE A 160 -18.54 3.25 -1.80
N SER A 161 -18.34 3.56 -0.52
CA SER A 161 -19.33 3.29 0.56
C SER A 161 -19.76 1.82 0.68
N MET A 162 -18.89 0.88 0.26
CA MET A 162 -19.18 -0.56 0.22
C MET A 162 -18.47 -1.33 1.34
N THR A 163 -18.43 -0.77 2.55
CA THR A 163 -17.68 -1.35 3.70
C THR A 163 -18.07 -2.79 4.01
N GLY A 164 -19.37 -3.10 4.01
CA GLY A 164 -19.91 -4.44 4.34
C GLY A 164 -19.68 -5.50 3.26
N TRP A 165 -19.36 -5.11 2.04
CA TRP A 165 -19.15 -6.02 0.91
C TRP A 165 -17.83 -6.80 0.99
N ARG A 166 -16.89 -6.33 1.78
CA ARG A 166 -15.56 -6.92 1.94
C ARG A 166 -14.84 -7.14 0.60
N VAL A 167 -14.84 -6.15 -0.26
CA VAL A 167 -14.15 -6.18 -1.56
C VAL A 167 -13.06 -5.11 -1.57
N GLY A 168 -11.85 -5.51 -1.93
CA GLY A 168 -10.70 -4.66 -2.14
C GLY A 168 -9.84 -5.19 -3.27
N TRP A 169 -8.75 -4.53 -3.51
CA TRP A 169 -7.76 -4.98 -4.49
C TRP A 169 -6.36 -4.52 -4.09
N MET A 170 -5.39 -5.17 -4.66
CA MET A 170 -4.04 -4.65 -4.73
C MET A 170 -3.52 -4.68 -6.17
N VAL A 171 -2.65 -3.74 -6.48
CA VAL A 171 -1.83 -3.75 -7.69
C VAL A 171 -0.44 -4.18 -7.30
N VAL A 172 0.11 -5.16 -8.00
CA VAL A 172 1.42 -5.73 -7.69
C VAL A 172 2.39 -5.56 -8.85
N PRO A 173 3.72 -5.58 -8.61
CA PRO A 173 4.70 -5.69 -9.68
C PRO A 173 4.43 -6.91 -10.57
N GLU A 174 4.66 -6.81 -11.87
CA GLU A 174 4.38 -7.89 -12.81
C GLU A 174 5.02 -9.22 -12.40
N ALA A 175 6.27 -9.18 -11.94
CA ALA A 175 6.99 -10.37 -11.47
C ALA A 175 6.34 -11.06 -10.24
N MET A 176 5.52 -10.33 -9.47
CA MET A 176 4.87 -10.84 -8.26
C MET A 176 3.45 -11.38 -8.51
N VAL A 177 2.86 -11.13 -9.67
CA VAL A 177 1.48 -11.52 -9.97
C VAL A 177 1.24 -13.01 -9.70
N HIS A 178 2.09 -13.88 -10.25
CA HIS A 178 1.92 -15.32 -10.10
C HIS A 178 2.05 -15.81 -8.65
N VAL A 179 3.01 -15.25 -7.91
CA VAL A 179 3.24 -15.58 -6.49
C VAL A 179 2.02 -15.20 -5.66
N VAL A 180 1.52 -13.97 -5.84
CA VAL A 180 0.40 -13.45 -5.07
C VAL A 180 -0.92 -14.16 -5.41
N GLU A 181 -1.17 -14.48 -6.69
CA GLU A 181 -2.37 -15.24 -7.08
C GLU A 181 -2.36 -16.64 -6.46
N ARG A 182 -1.23 -17.34 -6.44
CA ARG A 182 -1.11 -18.65 -5.79
C ARG A 182 -1.34 -18.57 -4.28
N LEU A 183 -0.77 -17.57 -3.62
CA LEU A 183 -1.02 -17.34 -2.19
C LEU A 183 -2.48 -17.02 -1.92
N LYS A 184 -3.12 -16.22 -2.77
CA LYS A 184 -4.56 -15.91 -2.66
C LYS A 184 -5.41 -17.18 -2.72
N GLU A 185 -5.16 -18.06 -3.67
CA GLU A 185 -5.89 -19.33 -3.81
C GLU A 185 -5.79 -20.19 -2.55
N ILE A 186 -4.60 -20.23 -1.91
CA ILE A 186 -4.34 -21.05 -0.74
C ILE A 186 -4.87 -20.41 0.55
N LEU A 187 -4.59 -19.11 0.74
CA LEU A 187 -4.86 -18.43 2.02
C LEU A 187 -6.28 -17.88 2.12
N LEU A 188 -6.85 -17.43 1.00
CA LEU A 188 -8.13 -16.72 1.01
C LEU A 188 -9.26 -17.50 0.32
N MET A 189 -8.95 -18.55 -0.42
CA MET A 189 -9.90 -19.42 -1.12
C MET A 189 -10.92 -18.65 -1.97
N CYS A 190 -10.52 -17.57 -2.66
CA CYS A 190 -11.37 -16.68 -3.44
C CYS A 190 -10.71 -16.24 -4.78
#